data_2d0ba21e946dfbad8c1e3e54deba5e32
#
_entry.id   2d0ba21e946dfbad8c1e3e54deba5e32
#
_cell.length_a   1.000
_cell.length_b   1.000
_cell.length_c   1.000
_cell.angle_alpha   90.00
_cell.angle_beta   90.00
_cell.angle_gamma   90.00
#
_symmetry.space_group_name_H-M   'P 1'
#
loop_
_entity.id
_entity.type
_entity.pdbx_description
1 polymer ?
#
loop_
_entity_poly.entity_id
_entity_poly.type
_entity_poly.pdbx_seq_one_letter_code
_entity_poly.pdbx_strand_id
1 'polypeptide(L)'
;IGVIAAAAVTIVDAGHRGILLHWNAVDLTIAPLDEGLHFVVPFADSVVQMEVRTLKIIKATSSASKDLQTVSTEVTVNYHPSVESIHYLYKEVGLDYENRIIQPAIEEVVKQVTANYNAEELITKRPLVKSDIEVEITKRLHEFDIQTDVVSITDFQFSSLFAQAIESKVEAEQKAFKAENDLRRIQVEALQSEA
;
A
#
# COMPACT_ATOMS: atom_id res chain seq x y z
N ILE A 1 -40.60 -16.91 39.26
CA ILE A 1 -40.31 -17.43 37.91
C ILE A 1 -38.84 -17.20 37.71
N GLY A 2 -38.00 -18.27 37.93
CA GLY A 2 -36.57 -18.20 37.71
C GLY A 2 -36.30 -18.19 36.21
N VAL A 3 -35.72 -17.10 35.68
CA VAL A 3 -35.16 -17.08 34.34
C VAL A 3 -33.86 -17.88 34.42
N ILE A 4 -33.87 -19.08 33.87
CA ILE A 4 -32.64 -19.83 33.64
C ILE A 4 -31.94 -19.09 32.48
N ALA A 5 -30.94 -18.26 32.81
CA ALA A 5 -30.05 -17.67 31.81
C ALA A 5 -29.21 -18.82 31.23
N ALA A 6 -29.66 -19.39 30.13
CA ALA A 6 -28.84 -20.28 29.33
C ALA A 6 -27.71 -19.42 28.70
N ALA A 7 -26.46 -19.76 28.95
CA ALA A 7 -25.34 -19.14 28.26
C ALA A 7 -24.85 -20.09 27.14
N ALA A 8 -24.63 -19.58 25.95
CA ALA A 8 -23.91 -20.28 24.92
C ALA A 8 -22.42 -19.95 25.05
N VAL A 9 -21.58 -20.88 24.65
CA VAL A 9 -20.13 -20.70 24.65
C VAL A 9 -19.68 -20.50 23.23
N THR A 10 -18.87 -19.47 23.00
CA THR A 10 -18.13 -19.25 21.75
C THR A 10 -16.65 -19.21 22.03
N ILE A 11 -15.86 -19.65 21.07
CA ILE A 11 -14.38 -19.61 21.16
C ILE A 11 -13.88 -18.71 20.05
N VAL A 12 -13.08 -17.72 20.40
CA VAL A 12 -12.36 -16.86 19.47
C VAL A 12 -10.96 -17.44 19.27
N ASP A 13 -10.61 -17.72 18.03
CA ASP A 13 -9.35 -18.34 17.65
C ASP A 13 -8.15 -17.41 17.91
N ALA A 14 -6.97 -18.01 18.10
CA ALA A 14 -5.73 -17.26 18.27
C ALA A 14 -5.43 -16.42 17.02
N GLY A 15 -5.07 -15.13 17.20
CA GLY A 15 -4.84 -14.17 16.14
C GLY A 15 -6.10 -13.56 15.55
N HIS A 16 -7.25 -13.78 16.18
CA HIS A 16 -8.54 -13.19 15.81
C HIS A 16 -9.11 -12.34 16.94
N ARG A 17 -10.06 -11.50 16.58
CA ARG A 17 -10.96 -10.81 17.52
C ARG A 17 -12.40 -11.14 17.19
N GLY A 18 -13.18 -11.35 18.22
CA GLY A 18 -14.61 -11.63 18.10
C GLY A 18 -15.42 -10.33 18.08
N ILE A 19 -16.21 -10.12 17.04
CA ILE A 19 -17.16 -9.01 16.95
C ILE A 19 -18.51 -9.53 17.36
N LEU A 20 -19.04 -8.97 18.45
CA LEU A 20 -20.35 -9.37 18.96
C LEU A 20 -21.46 -8.72 18.15
N LEU A 21 -22.36 -9.55 17.64
CA LEU A 21 -23.60 -9.13 17.02
C LEU A 21 -24.76 -9.48 17.95
N HIS A 22 -25.49 -8.46 18.39
CA HIS A 22 -26.71 -8.64 19.15
C HIS A 22 -27.92 -8.48 18.21
N TRP A 23 -28.77 -9.51 18.11
CA TRP A 23 -29.84 -9.56 17.12
C TRP A 23 -29.39 -9.24 15.69
N ASN A 24 -28.24 -9.78 15.31
CA ASN A 24 -27.62 -9.58 14.00
C ASN A 24 -27.17 -8.13 13.70
N ALA A 25 -27.08 -7.28 14.71
CA ALA A 25 -26.52 -5.93 14.62
C ALA A 25 -25.21 -5.84 15.39
N VAL A 26 -24.20 -5.18 14.83
CA VAL A 26 -22.92 -4.98 15.52
C VAL A 26 -23.14 -4.08 16.73
N ASP A 27 -22.78 -4.56 17.90
CA ASP A 27 -22.80 -3.77 19.12
C ASP A 27 -21.49 -2.99 19.27
N LEU A 28 -21.54 -1.71 18.96
CA LEU A 28 -20.39 -0.82 19.04
C LEU A 28 -20.04 -0.38 20.47
N THR A 29 -20.89 -0.70 21.44
CA THR A 29 -20.65 -0.36 22.85
C THR A 29 -19.76 -1.38 23.55
N ILE A 30 -19.63 -2.55 22.95
CA ILE A 30 -18.80 -3.65 23.46
C ILE A 30 -17.51 -3.71 22.66
N ALA A 31 -16.39 -3.67 23.37
CA ALA A 31 -15.08 -3.85 22.75
C ALA A 31 -14.97 -5.25 22.08
N PRO A 32 -14.21 -5.39 21.01
CA PRO A 32 -13.98 -6.69 20.39
C PRO A 32 -13.50 -7.73 21.41
N LEU A 33 -14.06 -8.92 21.32
CA LEU A 33 -13.73 -10.03 22.23
C LEU A 33 -12.30 -10.50 21.96
N ASP A 34 -11.56 -10.71 23.05
CA ASP A 34 -10.22 -11.27 22.99
C ASP A 34 -10.23 -12.75 22.57
N GLU A 35 -9.07 -13.30 22.33
CA GLU A 35 -8.87 -14.74 22.08
C GLU A 35 -9.35 -15.57 23.28
N GLY A 36 -9.91 -16.74 22.99
CA GLY A 36 -10.32 -17.69 24.02
C GLY A 36 -11.81 -17.87 24.14
N LEU A 37 -12.25 -18.30 25.31
CA LEU A 37 -13.61 -18.70 25.58
C LEU A 37 -14.46 -17.54 26.10
N HIS A 38 -15.61 -17.32 25.47
CA HIS A 38 -16.57 -16.26 25.84
C HIS A 38 -17.97 -16.84 26.02
N PHE A 39 -18.72 -16.22 26.92
CA PHE A 39 -20.12 -16.54 27.15
C PHE A 39 -21.00 -15.51 26.42
N VAL A 40 -21.95 -16.00 25.64
CA VAL A 40 -22.88 -15.18 24.85
C VAL A 40 -24.33 -15.61 25.12
N VAL A 41 -25.27 -14.73 24.84
CA VAL A 41 -26.68 -15.05 25.02
C VAL A 41 -27.17 -15.90 23.84
N PRO A 42 -27.61 -17.16 24.06
CA PRO A 42 -28.06 -18.02 22.98
C PRO A 42 -29.26 -17.38 22.25
N PHE A 43 -29.31 -17.56 20.92
CA PHE A 43 -30.30 -17.03 19.99
C PHE A 43 -30.27 -15.50 19.78
N ALA A 44 -29.78 -14.72 20.74
CA ALA A 44 -29.68 -13.27 20.62
C ALA A 44 -28.31 -12.82 20.07
N ASP A 45 -27.24 -13.50 20.51
CA ASP A 45 -25.88 -13.12 20.18
C ASP A 45 -25.26 -14.08 19.16
N SER A 46 -24.45 -13.51 18.29
CA SER A 46 -23.51 -14.24 17.41
C SER A 46 -22.18 -13.53 17.39
N VAL A 47 -21.09 -14.27 17.13
CA VAL A 47 -19.74 -13.71 17.07
C VAL A 47 -19.16 -13.95 15.69
N VAL A 48 -18.72 -12.88 15.06
CA VAL A 48 -17.95 -12.92 13.83
C VAL A 48 -16.49 -12.72 14.17
N GLN A 49 -15.62 -13.58 13.68
CA GLN A 49 -14.19 -13.48 13.91
C GLN A 49 -13.50 -12.77 12.75
N MET A 50 -12.61 -11.83 13.07
CA MET A 50 -11.72 -11.20 12.12
C MET A 50 -10.27 -11.35 12.54
N GLU A 51 -9.40 -11.68 11.58
CA GLU A 51 -7.97 -11.79 11.79
C GLU A 51 -7.35 -10.43 12.06
N VAL A 52 -6.49 -10.34 13.09
CA VAL A 52 -5.78 -9.12 13.50
C VAL A 52 -4.27 -9.25 13.39
N ARG A 53 -3.78 -10.38 12.87
CA ARG A 53 -2.36 -10.55 12.55
C ARG A 53 -1.99 -9.80 11.30
N THR A 54 -0.69 -9.62 11.09
CA THR A 54 -0.18 -9.04 9.84
C THR A 54 -0.56 -9.89 8.64
N LEU A 55 -1.33 -9.31 7.75
CA LEU A 55 -1.75 -9.85 6.46
C LEU A 55 -0.90 -9.23 5.35
N LYS A 56 -0.95 -9.82 4.17
CA LYS A 56 -0.21 -9.38 3.00
C LYS A 56 -1.11 -9.33 1.77
N ILE A 57 -1.09 -8.21 1.08
CA ILE A 57 -1.72 -8.06 -0.22
C ILE A 57 -0.67 -7.65 -1.27
N ILE A 58 -0.82 -8.18 -2.48
CA ILE A 58 0.00 -7.83 -3.64
C ILE A 58 -0.92 -7.32 -4.72
N LYS A 59 -0.66 -6.11 -5.22
CA LYS A 59 -1.46 -5.47 -6.24
C LYS A 59 -0.60 -4.96 -7.38
N ALA A 60 -0.77 -5.54 -8.56
CA ALA A 60 -0.24 -4.97 -9.80
C ALA A 60 -1.11 -3.81 -10.25
N THR A 61 -0.50 -2.67 -10.55
CA THR A 61 -1.19 -1.47 -11.00
C THR A 61 -0.58 -0.95 -12.30
N SER A 62 -1.40 -0.30 -13.10
CA SER A 62 -0.97 0.45 -14.28
C SER A 62 -1.50 1.87 -14.16
N SER A 63 -0.62 2.83 -14.39
CA SER A 63 -0.90 4.26 -14.24
C SER A 63 -0.24 5.05 -15.39
N ALA A 64 -0.45 6.35 -15.41
CA ALA A 64 0.25 7.25 -16.32
C ALA A 64 1.15 8.19 -15.52
N SER A 65 2.33 8.48 -16.05
CA SER A 65 3.19 9.56 -15.58
C SER A 65 2.64 10.92 -15.99
N LYS A 66 3.22 12.01 -15.47
CA LYS A 66 2.87 13.38 -15.80
C LYS A 66 2.96 13.70 -17.30
N ASP A 67 3.92 13.08 -17.99
CA ASP A 67 4.13 13.17 -19.43
C ASP A 67 3.41 12.05 -20.23
N LEU A 68 2.36 11.47 -19.64
CA LEU A 68 1.44 10.50 -20.25
C LEU A 68 2.08 9.18 -20.70
N GLN A 69 3.21 8.81 -20.11
CA GLN A 69 3.79 7.49 -20.36
C GLN A 69 3.09 6.45 -19.46
N THR A 70 2.77 5.29 -20.03
CA THR A 70 2.22 4.17 -19.27
C THR A 70 3.29 3.57 -18.37
N VAL A 71 2.97 3.46 -17.09
CA VAL A 71 3.86 2.95 -16.05
C VAL A 71 3.15 1.80 -15.34
N SER A 72 3.81 0.66 -15.25
CA SER A 72 3.33 -0.48 -14.48
C SER A 72 4.24 -0.72 -13.29
N THR A 73 3.64 -1.03 -12.15
CA THR A 73 4.37 -1.40 -10.93
C THR A 73 3.53 -2.39 -10.11
N GLU A 74 4.18 -3.10 -9.22
CA GLU A 74 3.52 -3.97 -8.25
C GLU A 74 3.79 -3.44 -6.85
N VAL A 75 2.72 -3.30 -6.07
CA VAL A 75 2.77 -2.84 -4.69
C VAL A 75 2.39 -3.99 -3.78
N THR A 76 3.24 -4.27 -2.82
CA THR A 76 2.99 -5.21 -1.73
C THR A 76 2.79 -4.42 -0.46
N VAL A 77 1.67 -4.63 0.22
CA VAL A 77 1.36 -4.01 1.50
C VAL A 77 1.19 -5.10 2.56
N ASN A 78 1.97 -4.98 3.62
CA ASN A 78 1.75 -5.74 4.85
C ASN A 78 0.98 -4.84 5.82
N TYR A 79 -0.12 -5.34 6.34
CA TYR A 79 -1.04 -4.55 7.14
C TYR A 79 -1.76 -5.43 8.16
N HIS A 80 -2.36 -4.80 9.16
CA HIS A 80 -3.30 -5.44 10.07
C HIS A 80 -4.41 -4.47 10.46
N PRO A 81 -5.65 -4.93 10.66
CA PRO A 81 -6.71 -4.12 11.22
C PRO A 81 -6.41 -3.72 12.67
N SER A 82 -6.80 -2.52 13.06
CA SER A 82 -6.68 -2.09 14.45
C SER A 82 -7.56 -2.94 15.36
N VAL A 83 -6.95 -3.53 16.38
CA VAL A 83 -7.64 -4.40 17.34
C VAL A 83 -8.80 -3.69 18.03
N GLU A 84 -8.61 -2.40 18.35
CA GLU A 84 -9.58 -1.62 19.13
C GLU A 84 -10.81 -1.21 18.30
N SER A 85 -10.63 -1.01 17.00
CA SER A 85 -11.66 -0.47 16.09
C SER A 85 -12.16 -1.46 15.04
N ILE A 86 -11.74 -2.72 15.11
CA ILE A 86 -12.10 -3.75 14.11
C ILE A 86 -13.61 -3.95 13.94
N HIS A 87 -14.41 -3.74 15.00
CA HIS A 87 -15.87 -3.81 14.94
C HIS A 87 -16.49 -2.66 14.13
N TYR A 88 -15.84 -1.48 14.07
CA TYR A 88 -16.22 -0.39 13.16
C TYR A 88 -15.92 -0.77 11.72
N LEU A 89 -14.72 -1.30 11.45
CA LEU A 89 -14.34 -1.76 10.12
C LEU A 89 -15.33 -2.83 9.60
N TYR A 90 -15.68 -3.79 10.46
CA TYR A 90 -16.67 -4.81 10.10
C TYR A 90 -18.04 -4.22 9.82
N LYS A 91 -18.51 -3.29 10.65
CA LYS A 91 -19.82 -2.67 10.49
C LYS A 91 -19.93 -1.86 9.19
N GLU A 92 -18.92 -1.05 8.87
CA GLU A 92 -18.95 -0.13 7.74
C GLU A 92 -18.61 -0.82 6.40
N VAL A 93 -17.71 -1.80 6.42
CA VAL A 93 -17.16 -2.41 5.21
C VAL A 93 -17.46 -3.91 5.12
N GLY A 94 -17.38 -4.63 6.24
CA GLY A 94 -17.52 -6.09 6.30
C GLY A 94 -16.20 -6.83 6.18
N LEU A 95 -16.27 -8.16 5.97
CA LEU A 95 -15.12 -9.02 5.89
C LEU A 95 -14.29 -8.82 4.60
N ASP A 96 -14.90 -8.29 3.54
CA ASP A 96 -14.26 -8.10 2.23
C ASP A 96 -13.55 -6.72 2.10
N TYR A 97 -13.01 -6.21 3.20
CA TYR A 97 -12.35 -4.90 3.25
C TYR A 97 -11.11 -4.81 2.36
N GLU A 98 -10.44 -5.93 2.08
CA GLU A 98 -9.31 -5.97 1.13
C GLU A 98 -9.71 -5.50 -0.26
N ASN A 99 -10.80 -6.07 -0.80
CA ASN A 99 -11.27 -5.76 -2.15
C ASN A 99 -12.00 -4.40 -2.19
N ARG A 100 -12.64 -4.01 -1.10
CA ARG A 100 -13.45 -2.79 -1.04
C ARG A 100 -12.65 -1.54 -0.70
N ILE A 101 -11.60 -1.67 0.10
CA ILE A 101 -10.80 -0.54 0.61
C ILE A 101 -9.35 -0.63 0.16
N ILE A 102 -8.63 -1.73 0.47
CA ILE A 102 -7.17 -1.76 0.32
C ILE A 102 -6.76 -1.73 -1.15
N GLN A 103 -7.33 -2.59 -1.98
CA GLN A 103 -6.96 -2.64 -3.40
C GLN A 103 -7.27 -1.33 -4.14
N PRO A 104 -8.47 -0.73 -4.03
CA PRO A 104 -8.76 0.57 -4.63
C PRO A 104 -7.86 1.69 -4.10
N ALA A 105 -7.55 1.69 -2.80
CA ALA A 105 -6.67 2.69 -2.21
C ALA A 105 -5.24 2.62 -2.80
N ILE A 106 -4.69 1.42 -2.95
CA ILE A 106 -3.38 1.23 -3.59
C ILE A 106 -3.41 1.76 -5.03
N GLU A 107 -4.44 1.40 -5.82
CA GLU A 107 -4.55 1.86 -7.21
C GLU A 107 -4.67 3.38 -7.32
N GLU A 108 -5.50 3.99 -6.48
CA GLU A 108 -5.72 5.43 -6.47
C GLU A 108 -4.44 6.18 -6.09
N VAL A 109 -3.77 5.77 -5.02
CA VAL A 109 -2.53 6.40 -4.56
C VAL A 109 -1.41 6.28 -5.60
N VAL A 110 -1.21 5.10 -6.18
CA VAL A 110 -0.19 4.93 -7.22
C VAL A 110 -0.48 5.85 -8.42
N LYS A 111 -1.72 5.91 -8.90
CA LYS A 111 -2.12 6.81 -9.99
C LYS A 111 -1.90 8.28 -9.64
N GLN A 112 -2.27 8.67 -8.42
CA GLN A 112 -2.11 10.05 -7.95
C GLN A 112 -0.64 10.46 -7.87
N VAL A 113 0.20 9.63 -7.27
CA VAL A 113 1.62 9.95 -7.08
C VAL A 113 2.37 9.92 -8.42
N THR A 114 2.18 8.89 -9.25
CA THR A 114 2.88 8.80 -10.54
C THR A 114 2.51 9.95 -11.49
N ALA A 115 1.28 10.47 -11.43
CA ALA A 115 0.85 11.62 -12.23
C ALA A 115 1.58 12.93 -11.88
N ASN A 116 2.25 13.01 -10.73
CA ASN A 116 3.03 14.18 -10.33
C ASN A 116 4.47 14.16 -10.89
N TYR A 117 4.95 13.02 -11.39
CA TYR A 117 6.31 12.81 -11.87
C TYR A 117 6.35 12.51 -13.35
N ASN A 118 7.34 13.05 -14.06
CA ASN A 118 7.66 12.62 -15.42
C ASN A 118 8.26 11.21 -15.41
N ALA A 119 8.19 10.49 -16.50
CA ALA A 119 8.72 9.14 -16.61
C ALA A 119 10.23 9.07 -16.28
N GLU A 120 11.01 10.07 -16.70
CA GLU A 120 12.43 10.20 -16.35
C GLU A 120 12.65 10.39 -14.83
N GLU A 121 11.78 11.15 -14.17
CA GLU A 121 11.83 11.36 -12.71
C GLU A 121 11.45 10.09 -11.93
N LEU A 122 10.51 9.29 -12.43
CA LEU A 122 10.17 7.99 -11.84
C LEU A 122 11.37 7.03 -11.82
N ILE A 123 12.30 7.18 -12.76
CA ILE A 123 13.55 6.41 -12.83
C ILE A 123 14.62 7.03 -11.91
N THR A 124 14.86 8.33 -12.05
CA THR A 124 15.97 9.03 -11.39
C THR A 124 15.72 9.35 -9.93
N LYS A 125 14.44 9.65 -9.57
CA LYS A 125 13.99 9.97 -8.20
C LYS A 125 13.22 8.82 -7.54
N ARG A 126 13.45 7.58 -7.97
CA ARG A 126 12.75 6.39 -7.50
C ARG A 126 12.59 6.29 -5.97
N PRO A 127 13.62 6.52 -5.14
CA PRO A 127 13.47 6.44 -3.69
C PRO A 127 12.44 7.43 -3.14
N LEU A 128 12.40 8.64 -3.69
CA LEU A 128 11.44 9.67 -3.30
C LEU A 128 10.01 9.27 -3.67
N VAL A 129 9.81 8.81 -4.91
CA VAL A 129 8.49 8.36 -5.39
C VAL A 129 7.96 7.18 -4.56
N LYS A 130 8.83 6.22 -4.23
CA LYS A 130 8.47 5.10 -3.35
C LYS A 130 8.05 5.58 -1.97
N SER A 131 8.78 6.53 -1.39
CA SER A 131 8.44 7.13 -0.10
C SER A 131 7.10 7.87 -0.14
N ASP A 132 6.82 8.63 -1.21
CA ASP A 132 5.56 9.34 -1.36
C ASP A 132 4.37 8.37 -1.46
N ILE A 133 4.53 7.27 -2.21
CA ILE A 133 3.49 6.23 -2.31
C ILE A 133 3.27 5.56 -0.95
N GLU A 134 4.35 5.22 -0.22
CA GLU A 134 4.27 4.62 1.11
C GLU A 134 3.51 5.50 2.10
N VAL A 135 3.86 6.79 2.15
CA VAL A 135 3.22 7.77 3.03
C VAL A 135 1.73 7.92 2.71
N GLU A 136 1.38 8.05 1.43
CA GLU A 136 -0.01 8.24 1.03
C GLU A 136 -0.85 6.96 1.21
N ILE A 137 -0.30 5.76 0.96
CA ILE A 137 -0.98 4.49 1.25
C ILE A 137 -1.24 4.36 2.75
N THR A 138 -0.21 4.60 3.57
CA THR A 138 -0.32 4.52 5.04
C THR A 138 -1.40 5.47 5.55
N LYS A 139 -1.40 6.71 5.09
CA LYS A 139 -2.40 7.71 5.44
C LYS A 139 -3.81 7.27 5.03
N ARG A 140 -3.96 6.79 3.80
CA ARG A 140 -5.27 6.37 3.26
C ARG A 140 -5.86 5.17 3.99
N LEU A 141 -5.03 4.18 4.33
CA LEU A 141 -5.49 3.00 5.06
C LEU A 141 -5.79 3.30 6.53
N HIS A 142 -5.05 4.24 7.13
CA HIS A 142 -5.30 4.69 8.49
C HIS A 142 -6.68 5.36 8.66
N GLU A 143 -7.24 5.97 7.62
CA GLU A 143 -8.61 6.54 7.63
C GLU A 143 -9.70 5.46 7.89
N PHE A 144 -9.36 4.19 7.65
CA PHE A 144 -10.23 3.04 7.89
C PHE A 144 -9.76 2.17 9.06
N ASP A 145 -8.94 2.70 9.95
CA ASP A 145 -8.36 1.96 11.08
C ASP A 145 -7.55 0.72 10.67
N ILE A 146 -6.95 0.74 9.48
CA ILE A 146 -6.04 -0.29 9.01
C ILE A 146 -4.61 0.22 9.17
N GLN A 147 -3.82 -0.47 9.99
CA GLN A 147 -2.41 -0.15 10.24
C GLN A 147 -1.55 -0.77 9.14
N THR A 148 -0.60 0.01 8.65
CA THR A 148 0.36 -0.44 7.62
C THR A 148 1.70 -0.73 8.26
N ASP A 149 2.17 -1.98 8.17
CA ASP A 149 3.45 -2.41 8.73
C ASP A 149 4.60 -2.11 7.78
N VAL A 150 4.45 -2.52 6.51
CA VAL A 150 5.46 -2.36 5.46
C VAL A 150 4.78 -2.16 4.11
N VAL A 151 5.26 -1.18 3.33
CA VAL A 151 4.92 -1.03 1.92
C VAL A 151 6.16 -1.29 1.08
N SER A 152 6.08 -2.24 0.17
CA SER A 152 7.14 -2.56 -0.78
C SER A 152 6.65 -2.34 -2.20
N ILE A 153 7.45 -1.65 -2.99
CA ILE A 153 7.10 -1.29 -4.37
C ILE A 153 8.19 -1.84 -5.28
N THR A 154 7.80 -2.61 -6.28
CA THR A 154 8.72 -3.06 -7.32
C THR A 154 9.17 -1.89 -8.20
N ASP A 155 10.11 -2.15 -9.08
CA ASP A 155 10.57 -1.12 -10.01
C ASP A 155 9.48 -0.75 -11.01
N PHE A 156 9.46 0.55 -11.38
CA PHE A 156 8.56 1.05 -12.40
C PHE A 156 8.96 0.49 -13.77
N GLN A 157 7.99 -0.12 -14.45
CA GLN A 157 8.17 -0.67 -15.79
C GLN A 157 7.49 0.23 -16.81
N PHE A 158 8.20 0.54 -17.88
CA PHE A 158 7.71 1.35 -18.99
C PHE A 158 7.55 0.51 -20.26
N SER A 159 6.90 1.07 -21.26
CA SER A 159 6.84 0.42 -22.58
C SER A 159 8.25 0.22 -23.15
N SER A 160 8.43 -0.85 -23.92
CA SER A 160 9.72 -1.16 -24.55
C SER A 160 10.23 -0.02 -25.47
N LEU A 161 9.30 0.65 -26.15
CA LEU A 161 9.62 1.81 -27.01
C LEU A 161 10.18 2.98 -26.19
N PHE A 162 9.57 3.28 -25.04
CA PHE A 162 10.03 4.35 -24.17
C PHE A 162 11.38 4.01 -23.54
N ALA A 163 11.55 2.77 -23.06
CA ALA A 163 12.82 2.32 -22.49
C ALA A 163 13.98 2.45 -23.51
N GLN A 164 13.77 2.03 -24.75
CA GLN A 164 14.76 2.19 -25.84
C GLN A 164 15.06 3.67 -26.16
N ALA A 165 14.03 4.53 -26.17
CA ALA A 165 14.22 5.96 -26.40
C ALA A 165 15.05 6.63 -25.32
N ILE A 166 14.81 6.29 -24.03
CA ILE A 166 15.60 6.78 -22.90
C ILE A 166 17.02 6.27 -22.97
N GLU A 167 17.25 4.99 -23.26
CA GLU A 167 18.57 4.41 -23.41
C GLU A 167 19.38 5.11 -24.49
N SER A 168 18.77 5.33 -25.67
CA SER A 168 19.38 6.07 -26.78
C SER A 168 19.70 7.52 -26.42
N LYS A 169 18.82 8.19 -25.65
CA LYS A 169 19.05 9.56 -25.16
C LYS A 169 20.24 9.60 -24.21
N VAL A 170 20.29 8.70 -23.25
CA VAL A 170 21.39 8.61 -22.26
C VAL A 170 22.74 8.32 -22.95
N GLU A 171 22.75 7.41 -23.93
CA GLU A 171 23.95 7.15 -24.72
C GLU A 171 24.43 8.40 -25.49
N ALA A 172 23.51 9.13 -26.11
CA ALA A 172 23.87 10.35 -26.84
C ALA A 172 24.39 11.45 -25.91
N GLU A 173 23.79 11.63 -24.74
CA GLU A 173 24.26 12.57 -23.71
C GLU A 173 25.65 12.19 -23.17
N GLN A 174 25.89 10.92 -22.90
CA GLN A 174 27.21 10.44 -22.46
C GLN A 174 28.30 10.64 -23.55
N LYS A 175 27.97 10.39 -24.82
CA LYS A 175 28.88 10.65 -25.94
C LYS A 175 29.19 12.14 -26.08
N ALA A 176 28.19 13.00 -25.96
CA ALA A 176 28.35 14.46 -25.98
C ALA A 176 29.25 14.95 -24.82
N PHE A 177 28.97 14.48 -23.60
CA PHE A 177 29.76 14.82 -22.42
C PHE A 177 31.21 14.36 -22.51
N LYS A 178 31.44 13.17 -23.07
CA LYS A 178 32.80 12.66 -23.33
C LYS A 178 33.53 13.53 -24.35
N ALA A 179 32.87 13.88 -25.44
CA ALA A 179 33.46 14.76 -26.49
C ALA A 179 33.78 16.15 -25.92
N GLU A 180 32.94 16.72 -25.06
CA GLU A 180 33.22 18.00 -24.41
C GLU A 180 34.45 17.92 -23.48
N ASN A 181 34.54 16.85 -22.69
CA ASN A 181 35.69 16.64 -21.82
C ASN A 181 36.99 16.42 -22.62
N ASP A 182 36.94 15.70 -23.74
CA ASP A 182 38.09 15.51 -24.63
C ASP A 182 38.52 16.83 -25.26
N LEU A 183 37.56 17.67 -25.70
CA LEU A 183 37.88 19.01 -26.20
C LEU A 183 38.53 19.88 -25.13
N ARG A 184 37.99 19.87 -23.91
CA ARG A 184 38.58 20.61 -22.77
C ARG A 184 39.99 20.14 -22.45
N ARG A 185 40.25 18.85 -22.52
CA ARG A 185 41.58 18.28 -22.31
C ARG A 185 42.55 18.77 -23.39
N ILE A 186 42.18 18.69 -24.66
CA ILE A 186 43.04 19.14 -25.79
C ILE A 186 43.34 20.64 -25.67
N GLN A 187 42.33 21.47 -25.26
CA GLN A 187 42.56 22.91 -25.06
C GLN A 187 43.60 23.17 -23.95
N VAL A 188 43.51 22.43 -22.83
CA VAL A 188 44.45 22.56 -21.72
C VAL A 188 45.85 22.12 -22.15
N GLU A 189 45.98 21.01 -22.89
CA GLU A 189 47.26 20.52 -23.40
C GLU A 189 47.86 21.51 -24.41
N ALA A 190 47.05 22.14 -25.28
CA ALA A 190 47.50 23.16 -26.20
C ALA A 190 48.06 24.40 -25.46
N LEU A 191 47.37 24.89 -24.44
CA LEU A 191 47.82 26.03 -23.63
C LEU A 191 49.08 25.72 -22.83
N GLN A 192 49.30 24.48 -22.42
CA GLN A 192 50.52 24.06 -21.73
C GLN A 192 51.71 23.92 -22.69
N SER A 193 51.47 23.67 -23.99
CA SER A 193 52.54 23.56 -24.98
C SER A 193 53.00 24.92 -25.52
N GLU A 194 52.24 25.98 -25.34
CA GLU A 194 52.58 27.36 -25.74
C GLU A 194 53.27 28.17 -24.62
N ALA A 195 53.34 27.63 -23.39
CA ALA A 195 53.97 28.28 -22.24
C ALA A 195 55.37 27.72 -21.97
#